data_a03c6fbd2795f9fcf8ac7b062ac17849
#
_entry.id   a03c6fbd2795f9fcf8ac7b062ac17849
#
_cell.length_a   1.000
_cell.length_b   1.000
_cell.length_c   1.000
_cell.angle_alpha   90.00
_cell.angle_beta   90.00
_cell.angle_gamma   90.00
#
_symmetry.space_group_name_H-M   'P 1'
#
loop_
_entity.id
_entity.type
_entity.pdbx_description
1 polymer ?
#
loop_
_entity_poly.entity_id
_entity_poly.type
_entity_poly.pdbx_seq_one_letter_code
_entity_poly.pdbx_strand_id
1 'polypeptide(L)'
;YPELVDKLIIVDITPRRYEPHHNAILAGLNAIDFSIQNSRVLVDQKLSEFISETGVRQFLLKNVFWKEKGQLAYRFNLDSLTANNSEVGEALPSFTVFEKETLFLKGANSDYITEDEVPIIAAHFLNSNIVEIKNAGHWLHAENPIEFYEEVCRFLI
;
A
#
# COMPACT_ATOMS: atom_id res chain seq x y z
N TYR A 1 0.94 -20.33 4.43
CA TYR A 1 1.03 -21.30 3.30
C TYR A 1 2.23 -20.96 2.40
N PRO A 2 3.48 -20.90 2.93
CA PRO A 2 4.66 -20.53 2.14
C PRO A 2 4.95 -21.54 1.01
N GLU A 3 4.48 -22.76 1.14
CA GLU A 3 4.60 -23.81 0.12
C GLU A 3 3.84 -23.48 -1.18
N LEU A 4 2.82 -22.63 -1.11
CA LEU A 4 2.03 -22.20 -2.27
C LEU A 4 2.67 -21.01 -3.03
N VAL A 5 3.69 -20.39 -2.46
CA VAL A 5 4.37 -19.24 -3.06
C VAL A 5 5.71 -19.72 -3.61
N ASP A 6 5.99 -19.47 -4.87
CA ASP A 6 7.26 -19.82 -5.51
C ASP A 6 8.26 -18.67 -5.40
N LYS A 7 7.88 -17.48 -5.82
CA LYS A 7 8.66 -16.24 -5.70
C LYS A 7 7.79 -15.14 -5.05
N LEU A 8 8.40 -14.25 -4.27
CA LEU A 8 7.69 -13.18 -3.59
C LEU A 8 8.27 -11.82 -3.97
N ILE A 9 7.41 -10.87 -4.30
CA ILE A 9 7.80 -9.47 -4.53
C ILE A 9 7.14 -8.59 -3.48
N ILE A 10 7.95 -7.84 -2.74
CA ILE A 10 7.51 -6.89 -1.71
C ILE A 10 7.86 -5.48 -2.19
N VAL A 11 6.88 -4.60 -2.20
CA VAL A 11 7.01 -3.26 -2.75
C VAL A 11 6.96 -2.23 -1.64
N ASP A 12 8.10 -1.64 -1.35
CA ASP A 12 8.32 -0.50 -0.47
C ASP A 12 7.69 -0.61 0.93
N ILE A 13 7.85 -1.77 1.56
CA ILE A 13 7.46 -2.04 2.94
C ILE A 13 8.42 -3.06 3.56
N THR A 14 8.52 -3.08 4.89
CA THR A 14 9.39 -3.99 5.65
C THR A 14 8.63 -4.77 6.71
N PRO A 15 9.21 -5.84 7.29
CA PRO A 15 8.58 -6.62 8.37
C PRO A 15 8.41 -5.88 9.70
N ARG A 16 8.95 -4.66 9.85
CA ARG A 16 8.85 -3.89 11.10
C ARG A 16 7.44 -3.43 11.40
N ARG A 17 7.20 -3.03 12.64
CA ARG A 17 5.97 -2.33 13.02
C ARG A 17 5.93 -0.92 12.41
N TYR A 18 4.76 -0.55 11.92
CA TYR A 18 4.42 0.81 11.50
C TYR A 18 3.33 1.37 12.40
N GLU A 19 3.55 2.55 12.95
CA GLU A 19 2.50 3.24 13.69
C GLU A 19 1.33 3.61 12.76
N PRO A 20 0.09 3.51 13.23
CA PRO A 20 -1.08 3.87 12.43
C PRO A 20 -1.02 5.33 11.99
N HIS A 21 -0.81 5.58 10.71
CA HIS A 21 -0.70 6.93 10.13
C HIS A 21 -1.81 7.27 9.12
N HIS A 22 -2.77 6.37 8.94
CA HIS A 22 -3.89 6.55 8.00
C HIS A 22 -5.15 7.16 8.64
N ASN A 23 -5.07 7.72 9.85
CA ASN A 23 -6.22 8.23 10.59
C ASN A 23 -6.99 9.32 9.82
N ALA A 24 -6.31 10.24 9.15
CA ALA A 24 -6.96 11.28 8.35
C ALA A 24 -7.68 10.68 7.12
N ILE A 25 -7.08 9.67 6.49
CA ILE A 25 -7.70 8.95 5.36
C ILE A 25 -8.96 8.23 5.82
N LEU A 26 -8.88 7.47 6.90
CA LEU A 26 -10.04 6.75 7.45
C LEU A 26 -11.14 7.72 7.91
N ALA A 27 -10.78 8.83 8.55
CA ALA A 27 -11.73 9.87 8.93
C ALA A 27 -12.44 10.46 7.69
N GLY A 28 -11.69 10.78 6.64
CA GLY A 28 -12.25 11.28 5.38
C GLY A 28 -13.18 10.27 4.71
N LEU A 29 -12.77 9.00 4.64
CA LEU A 29 -13.60 7.94 4.04
C LEU A 29 -14.89 7.70 4.85
N ASN A 30 -14.82 7.69 6.19
CA ASN A 30 -15.99 7.54 7.06
C ASN A 30 -16.93 8.76 7.05
N ALA A 31 -16.45 9.95 6.67
CA ALA A 31 -17.26 11.15 6.54
C ALA A 31 -18.08 11.22 5.25
N ILE A 32 -17.91 10.25 4.33
CA ILE A 32 -18.70 10.18 3.09
C ILE A 32 -20.07 9.57 3.36
N ASP A 33 -21.10 10.34 3.07
CA ASP A 33 -22.48 9.85 2.96
C ASP A 33 -22.86 9.82 1.47
N PHE A 34 -22.90 8.64 0.88
CA PHE A 34 -23.22 8.48 -0.54
C PHE A 34 -24.64 8.90 -0.93
N SER A 35 -25.53 9.14 0.03
CA SER A 35 -26.84 9.75 -0.25
C SER A 35 -26.70 11.25 -0.57
N ILE A 36 -25.66 11.89 -0.04
CA ILE A 36 -25.31 13.31 -0.25
C ILE A 36 -24.22 13.43 -1.31
N GLN A 37 -23.07 12.74 -1.12
CA GLN A 37 -21.96 12.69 -2.07
C GLN A 37 -22.24 11.67 -3.18
N ASN A 38 -23.22 11.95 -4.01
CA ASN A 38 -23.73 11.05 -5.05
C ASN A 38 -22.95 11.13 -6.37
N SER A 39 -21.79 11.75 -6.39
CA SER A 39 -20.85 11.78 -7.52
C SER A 39 -19.40 11.76 -7.05
N ARG A 40 -18.48 11.26 -7.91
CA ARG A 40 -17.05 11.26 -7.58
C ARG A 40 -16.51 12.68 -7.30
N VAL A 41 -17.06 13.69 -7.93
CA VAL A 41 -16.69 15.10 -7.69
C VAL A 41 -17.04 15.52 -6.27
N LEU A 42 -18.26 15.21 -5.82
CA LEU A 42 -18.68 15.52 -4.43
C LEU A 42 -17.93 14.69 -3.40
N VAL A 43 -17.58 13.44 -3.72
CA VAL A 43 -16.72 12.62 -2.87
C VAL A 43 -15.31 13.23 -2.77
N ASP A 44 -14.71 13.66 -3.89
CA ASP A 44 -13.41 14.33 -3.88
C ASP A 44 -13.41 15.63 -3.07
N GLN A 45 -14.45 16.45 -3.25
CA GLN A 45 -14.63 17.68 -2.47
C GLN A 45 -14.72 17.39 -0.97
N LYS A 46 -15.47 16.36 -0.57
CA LYS A 46 -15.57 15.98 0.84
C LYS A 46 -14.25 15.42 1.38
N LEU A 47 -13.57 14.57 0.62
CA LEU A 47 -12.25 14.05 0.99
C LEU A 47 -11.20 15.17 1.12
N SER A 48 -11.30 16.27 0.37
CA SER A 48 -10.35 17.38 0.44
C SER A 48 -10.37 18.12 1.78
N GLU A 49 -11.42 17.96 2.58
CA GLU A 49 -11.47 18.50 3.95
C GLU A 49 -10.53 17.77 4.91
N PHE A 50 -10.12 16.54 4.58
CA PHE A 50 -9.30 15.65 5.41
C PHE A 50 -7.92 15.37 4.79
N ILE A 51 -7.82 15.38 3.47
CA ILE A 51 -6.65 14.94 2.70
C ILE A 51 -6.29 16.05 1.70
N SER A 52 -5.16 16.73 1.93
CA SER A 52 -4.68 17.83 1.09
C SER A 52 -4.16 17.33 -0.27
N GLU A 53 -3.51 16.15 -0.29
CA GLU A 53 -2.81 15.60 -1.45
C GLU A 53 -3.79 15.09 -2.49
N THR A 54 -3.88 15.78 -3.61
CA THR A 54 -4.77 15.41 -4.73
C THR A 54 -4.49 14.00 -5.26
N GLY A 55 -3.21 13.58 -5.34
CA GLY A 55 -2.82 12.25 -5.79
C GLY A 55 -3.42 11.15 -4.91
N VAL A 56 -3.38 11.32 -3.59
CA VAL A 56 -3.99 10.38 -2.63
C VAL A 56 -5.50 10.31 -2.83
N ARG A 57 -6.18 11.46 -2.94
CA ARG A 57 -7.63 11.47 -3.17
C ARG A 57 -8.01 10.78 -4.47
N GLN A 58 -7.29 11.04 -5.57
CA GLN A 58 -7.53 10.38 -6.87
C GLN A 58 -7.31 8.87 -6.79
N PHE A 59 -6.33 8.41 -6.02
CA PHE A 59 -6.13 6.98 -5.76
C PHE A 59 -7.31 6.38 -4.98
N LEU A 60 -7.77 7.02 -3.92
CA LEU A 60 -8.93 6.58 -3.14
C LEU A 60 -10.21 6.52 -3.98
N LEU A 61 -10.43 7.50 -4.85
CA LEU A 61 -11.59 7.56 -5.75
C LEU A 61 -11.67 6.39 -6.75
N LYS A 62 -10.56 5.70 -7.06
CA LYS A 62 -10.58 4.47 -7.87
C LYS A 62 -11.38 3.35 -7.20
N ASN A 63 -11.51 3.40 -5.87
CA ASN A 63 -12.29 2.45 -5.08
C ASN A 63 -13.76 2.85 -4.90
N VAL A 64 -14.18 3.99 -5.43
CA VAL A 64 -15.60 4.38 -5.46
C VAL A 64 -16.22 3.87 -6.76
N PHE A 65 -17.31 3.14 -6.66
CA PHE A 65 -18.00 2.55 -7.82
C PHE A 65 -19.51 2.70 -7.72
N TRP A 66 -20.20 2.59 -8.86
CA TRP A 66 -21.65 2.51 -8.90
C TRP A 66 -22.08 1.11 -8.51
N LYS A 67 -22.65 0.96 -7.29
CA LYS A 67 -23.26 -0.29 -6.84
C LYS A 67 -24.53 -0.57 -7.66
N GLU A 68 -25.30 0.47 -7.88
CA GLU A 68 -26.47 0.51 -8.76
C GLU A 68 -26.69 1.94 -9.27
N LYS A 69 -27.68 2.13 -10.14
CA LYS A 69 -27.93 3.45 -10.73
C LYS A 69 -28.26 4.49 -9.64
N GLY A 70 -27.43 5.51 -9.52
CA GLY A 70 -27.58 6.60 -8.56
C GLY A 70 -27.03 6.31 -7.16
N GLN A 71 -26.45 5.13 -6.90
CA GLN A 71 -25.87 4.76 -5.62
C GLN A 71 -24.39 4.39 -5.75
N LEU A 72 -23.54 5.21 -5.19
CA LEU A 72 -22.11 4.93 -5.03
C LEU A 72 -21.84 4.05 -3.80
N ALA A 73 -20.72 3.33 -3.83
CA ALA A 73 -20.22 2.55 -2.70
C ALA A 73 -18.69 2.41 -2.78
N TYR A 74 -18.07 1.97 -1.70
CA TYR A 74 -16.67 1.53 -1.71
C TYR A 74 -16.55 0.07 -2.16
N ARG A 75 -15.44 -0.26 -2.86
CA ARG A 75 -15.09 -1.64 -3.24
C ARG A 75 -14.54 -2.46 -2.07
N PHE A 76 -14.11 -1.81 -1.00
CA PHE A 76 -13.54 -2.42 0.20
C PHE A 76 -14.49 -2.29 1.39
N ASN A 77 -14.26 -3.08 2.42
CA ASN A 77 -14.99 -3.01 3.69
C ASN A 77 -14.36 -1.95 4.59
N LEU A 78 -14.92 -0.71 4.58
CA LEU A 78 -14.41 0.41 5.37
C LEU A 78 -14.54 0.16 6.88
N ASP A 79 -15.65 -0.46 7.32
CA ASP A 79 -15.88 -0.74 8.73
C ASP A 79 -14.79 -1.66 9.29
N SER A 80 -14.45 -2.72 8.55
CA SER A 80 -13.37 -3.64 8.91
C SER A 80 -12.00 -2.95 8.93
N LEU A 81 -11.70 -2.10 7.95
CA LEU A 81 -10.44 -1.35 7.91
C LEU A 81 -10.34 -0.37 9.09
N THR A 82 -11.45 0.31 9.41
CA THR A 82 -11.49 1.25 10.53
C THR A 82 -11.33 0.53 11.87
N ALA A 83 -12.01 -0.60 12.05
CA ALA A 83 -11.97 -1.38 13.29
C ALA A 83 -10.60 -2.04 13.54
N ASN A 84 -9.85 -2.37 12.48
CA ASN A 84 -8.58 -3.09 12.56
C ASN A 84 -7.39 -2.25 12.06
N ASN A 85 -7.48 -0.92 12.11
CA ASN A 85 -6.42 -0.04 11.60
C ASN A 85 -5.06 -0.27 12.29
N SER A 86 -5.05 -0.64 13.57
CA SER A 86 -3.84 -0.99 14.32
C SER A 86 -3.14 -2.25 13.77
N GLU A 87 -3.92 -3.22 13.29
CA GLU A 87 -3.40 -4.49 12.79
C GLU A 87 -2.66 -4.36 11.45
N VAL A 88 -3.00 -3.33 10.66
CA VAL A 88 -2.37 -3.10 9.34
C VAL A 88 -0.88 -2.79 9.47
N GLY A 89 -0.48 -2.18 10.59
CA GLY A 89 0.91 -1.80 10.86
C GLY A 89 1.69 -2.81 11.71
N GLU A 90 1.13 -3.96 12.08
CA GLU A 90 1.82 -4.91 12.95
C GLU A 90 3.06 -5.52 12.26
N ALA A 91 4.12 -5.71 13.08
CA ALA A 91 5.33 -6.38 12.64
C ALA A 91 5.09 -7.87 12.39
N LEU A 92 5.86 -8.47 11.51
CA LEU A 92 5.91 -9.93 11.43
C LEU A 92 6.46 -10.50 12.74
N PRO A 93 5.89 -11.62 13.26
CA PRO A 93 6.44 -12.30 14.43
C PRO A 93 7.92 -12.68 14.21
N SER A 94 8.76 -12.49 15.22
CA SER A 94 10.23 -12.64 15.11
C SER A 94 10.71 -14.04 14.68
N PHE A 95 9.85 -15.06 14.81
CA PHE A 95 10.14 -16.44 14.39
C PHE A 95 9.65 -16.75 12.95
N THR A 96 9.03 -15.79 12.27
CA THR A 96 8.52 -15.98 10.91
C THR A 96 9.67 -15.89 9.92
N VAL A 97 9.89 -16.94 9.14
CA VAL A 97 10.93 -17.02 8.11
C VAL A 97 10.34 -17.46 6.79
N PHE A 98 10.75 -16.83 5.70
CA PHE A 98 10.47 -17.22 4.33
C PHE A 98 11.78 -17.48 3.59
N GLU A 99 11.96 -18.69 3.08
CA GLU A 99 13.24 -19.17 2.56
C GLU A 99 13.37 -19.06 1.04
N LYS A 100 12.25 -18.84 0.33
CA LYS A 100 12.25 -18.77 -1.13
C LYS A 100 12.69 -17.38 -1.63
N GLU A 101 12.95 -17.30 -2.92
CA GLU A 101 13.39 -16.05 -3.56
C GLU A 101 12.42 -14.91 -3.30
N THR A 102 12.94 -13.81 -2.78
CA THR A 102 12.17 -12.60 -2.46
C THR A 102 12.84 -11.37 -3.03
N LEU A 103 12.12 -10.60 -3.81
CA LEU A 103 12.54 -9.28 -4.30
C LEU A 103 11.87 -8.19 -3.48
N PHE A 104 12.67 -7.34 -2.85
CA PHE A 104 12.22 -6.08 -2.29
C PHE A 104 12.51 -4.95 -3.29
N LEU A 105 11.48 -4.22 -3.69
CA LEU A 105 11.61 -3.01 -4.49
C LEU A 105 11.41 -1.81 -3.60
N LYS A 106 12.40 -0.92 -3.50
CA LYS A 106 12.32 0.32 -2.71
C LYS A 106 12.36 1.53 -3.62
N GLY A 107 11.61 2.58 -3.29
CA GLY A 107 11.74 3.88 -3.95
C GLY A 107 12.97 4.63 -3.46
N ALA A 108 13.75 5.22 -4.39
CA ALA A 108 14.94 6.01 -4.04
C ALA A 108 14.64 7.23 -3.14
N ASN A 109 13.41 7.75 -3.24
CA ASN A 109 12.92 8.89 -2.46
C ASN A 109 11.94 8.46 -1.36
N SER A 110 11.93 7.16 -0.98
CA SER A 110 11.06 6.61 0.05
C SER A 110 11.83 6.32 1.33
N ASP A 111 11.20 6.58 2.47
CA ASP A 111 11.73 6.29 3.81
C ASP A 111 11.21 4.97 4.38
N TYR A 112 10.53 4.13 3.58
CA TYR A 112 9.97 2.87 4.04
C TYR A 112 11.02 1.78 4.19
N ILE A 113 12.04 1.75 3.33
CA ILE A 113 13.18 0.82 3.40
C ILE A 113 14.45 1.65 3.44
N THR A 114 15.08 1.76 4.60
CA THR A 114 16.38 2.40 4.81
C THR A 114 17.44 1.35 5.17
N GLU A 115 18.67 1.78 5.38
CA GLU A 115 19.78 0.91 5.79
C GLU A 115 19.48 0.18 7.11
N ASP A 116 18.73 0.80 8.01
CA ASP A 116 18.38 0.25 9.33
C ASP A 116 17.41 -0.94 9.24
N GLU A 117 16.62 -1.03 8.18
CA GLU A 117 15.68 -2.14 7.98
C GLU A 117 16.28 -3.36 7.26
N VAL A 118 17.43 -3.22 6.62
CA VAL A 118 18.07 -4.34 5.91
C VAL A 118 18.31 -5.57 6.80
N PRO A 119 18.79 -5.44 8.05
CA PRO A 119 18.93 -6.60 8.95
C PRO A 119 17.60 -7.27 9.29
N ILE A 120 16.51 -6.49 9.43
CA ILE A 120 15.18 -7.04 9.73
C ILE A 120 14.65 -7.82 8.52
N ILE A 121 14.83 -7.28 7.31
CA ILE A 121 14.49 -7.99 6.08
C ILE A 121 15.24 -9.31 6.00
N ALA A 122 16.56 -9.30 6.19
CA ALA A 122 17.39 -10.49 6.11
C ALA A 122 17.04 -11.56 7.16
N ALA A 123 16.56 -11.15 8.33
CA ALA A 123 16.13 -12.06 9.39
C ALA A 123 14.84 -12.82 9.03
N HIS A 124 13.94 -12.21 8.27
CA HIS A 124 12.65 -12.80 7.88
C HIS A 124 12.68 -13.44 6.47
N PHE A 125 13.52 -12.95 5.57
CA PHE A 125 13.59 -13.37 4.17
C PHE A 125 15.02 -13.80 3.82
N LEU A 126 15.34 -15.08 4.03
CA LEU A 126 16.71 -15.60 3.96
C LEU A 126 17.32 -15.52 2.54
N ASN A 127 16.49 -15.54 1.51
CA ASN A 127 16.91 -15.42 0.11
C ASN A 127 16.29 -14.17 -0.52
N SER A 128 16.63 -13.00 0.06
CA SER A 128 16.10 -11.72 -0.40
C SER A 128 17.14 -10.87 -1.12
N ASN A 129 16.66 -10.11 -2.12
CA ASN A 129 17.41 -9.08 -2.80
C ASN A 129 16.63 -7.76 -2.74
N ILE A 130 17.32 -6.65 -2.52
CA ILE A 130 16.73 -5.30 -2.46
C ILE A 130 17.19 -4.52 -3.68
N VAL A 131 16.25 -4.03 -4.48
CA VAL A 131 16.52 -3.22 -5.67
C VAL A 131 15.85 -1.85 -5.50
N GLU A 132 16.62 -0.80 -5.76
CA GLU A 132 16.17 0.58 -5.70
C GLU A 132 15.61 1.03 -7.06
N ILE A 133 14.40 1.59 -7.06
CA ILE A 133 13.75 2.23 -8.22
C ILE A 133 14.03 3.73 -8.17
N LYS A 134 14.74 4.23 -9.17
CA LYS A 134 15.18 5.63 -9.25
C LYS A 134 14.01 6.59 -9.43
N ASN A 135 14.17 7.81 -8.91
CA ASN A 135 13.20 8.89 -9.06
C ASN A 135 11.77 8.53 -8.61
N ALA A 136 11.64 7.59 -7.70
CA ALA A 136 10.36 7.12 -7.18
C ALA A 136 10.34 7.19 -5.64
N GLY A 137 9.19 7.56 -5.08
CA GLY A 137 8.85 7.46 -3.67
C GLY A 137 8.09 6.16 -3.40
N HIS A 138 7.15 6.20 -2.45
CA HIS A 138 6.36 5.03 -2.05
C HIS A 138 5.51 4.43 -3.19
N TRP A 139 5.09 5.22 -4.15
CA TRP A 139 4.28 4.76 -5.29
C TRP A 139 5.15 4.46 -6.52
N LEU A 140 6.23 3.72 -6.33
CA LEU A 140 7.24 3.45 -7.36
C LEU A 140 6.66 2.87 -8.66
N HIS A 141 5.63 2.04 -8.59
CA HIS A 141 4.92 1.49 -9.75
C HIS A 141 4.17 2.55 -10.59
N ALA A 142 3.86 3.70 -10.00
CA ALA A 142 3.20 4.83 -10.66
C ALA A 142 4.19 5.94 -11.03
N GLU A 143 5.23 6.13 -10.22
CA GLU A 143 6.22 7.21 -10.38
C GLU A 143 7.33 6.84 -11.36
N ASN A 144 7.76 5.57 -11.39
CA ASN A 144 8.69 5.02 -12.40
C ASN A 144 8.22 3.64 -12.88
N PRO A 145 7.14 3.57 -13.67
CA PRO A 145 6.54 2.30 -14.10
C PRO A 145 7.43 1.47 -15.02
N ILE A 146 8.35 2.10 -15.74
CA ILE A 146 9.24 1.39 -16.69
C ILE A 146 10.25 0.58 -15.90
N GLU A 147 11.04 1.20 -15.04
CA GLU A 147 12.06 0.51 -14.25
C GLU A 147 11.43 -0.51 -13.30
N PHE A 148 10.28 -0.15 -12.68
CA PHE A 148 9.50 -1.08 -11.87
C PHE A 148 9.13 -2.35 -12.64
N TYR A 149 8.60 -2.20 -13.85
CA TYR A 149 8.20 -3.34 -14.70
C TYR A 149 9.41 -4.19 -15.11
N GLU A 150 10.52 -3.55 -15.49
CA GLU A 150 11.75 -4.25 -15.88
C GLU A 150 12.32 -5.11 -14.74
N GLU A 151 12.37 -4.57 -13.51
CA GLU A 151 12.88 -5.32 -12.35
C GLU A 151 11.94 -6.47 -11.95
N VAL A 152 10.62 -6.26 -12.00
CA VAL A 152 9.64 -7.34 -11.78
C VAL A 152 9.80 -8.45 -12.81
N CYS A 153 9.90 -8.11 -14.11
CA CYS A 153 10.09 -9.11 -15.16
C CYS A 153 11.41 -9.87 -15.02
N ARG A 154 12.51 -9.16 -14.71
CA ARG A 154 13.83 -9.77 -14.50
C ARG A 154 13.82 -10.80 -13.37
N PHE A 155 13.07 -10.53 -12.31
CA PHE A 155 12.95 -11.42 -11.17
C PHE A 155 12.07 -12.64 -11.45
N LEU A 156 11.01 -12.48 -12.23
CA LEU A 156 10.04 -13.56 -12.48
C LEU A 156 10.50 -14.57 -13.54
N ILE A 157 11.33 -14.15 -14.48
CA ILE A 157 11.86 -14.98 -15.57
C ILE A 157 13.18 -15.62 -15.16
#